data_dbba6280d7ae16fadeab6baf56ac5843
#
_entry.id   dbba6280d7ae16fadeab6baf56ac5843
#
_cell.length_a   1.000
_cell.length_b   1.000
_cell.length_c   1.000
_cell.angle_alpha   90.00
_cell.angle_beta   90.00
_cell.angle_gamma   90.00
#
_symmetry.space_group_name_H-M   'P 1'
#
loop_
_entity.id
_entity.type
_entity.pdbx_description
1 polymer ?
#
loop_
_entity_poly.entity_id
_entity_poly.type
_entity_poly.pdbx_seq_one_letter_code
_entity_poly.pdbx_strand_id
1 'polypeptide(L)'
;GAEQKAEELGVTINFVGPNTESDVADQLQMLTSAINAKPDAIGLAALSTDALLDAITTAQSAGIPIIGFDSGVPGAPEGSIAANAATDNYAAGALAAEKTYEAIKDRIAKADGPVRIGVLGQDATSESIVNRGLGFIDKIAELIQADGKTVTVEGNDKYVGDSKVKKTDGADVVIEVAVPAQVDASLSKTDC
;
A
#
# COMPACT_ATOMS: atom_id res chain seq x y z
N GLY A 1 -13.75 -14.67 -11.44
CA GLY A 1 -12.75 -13.83 -12.11
C GLY A 1 -11.71 -14.67 -12.84
N ALA A 2 -10.54 -14.92 -12.22
CA ALA A 2 -9.43 -15.57 -12.91
C ALA A 2 -9.75 -16.98 -13.43
N GLU A 3 -10.35 -17.83 -12.62
CA GLU A 3 -10.75 -19.20 -13.02
C GLU A 3 -11.74 -19.21 -14.19
N GLN A 4 -12.76 -18.36 -14.11
CA GLN A 4 -13.73 -18.23 -15.21
C GLN A 4 -13.06 -17.79 -16.51
N LYS A 5 -12.11 -16.85 -16.42
CA LYS A 5 -11.39 -16.37 -17.62
C LYS A 5 -10.41 -17.41 -18.16
N ALA A 6 -9.79 -18.19 -17.27
CA ALA A 6 -8.94 -19.31 -17.66
C ALA A 6 -9.73 -20.38 -18.45
N GLU A 7 -10.94 -20.71 -17.98
CA GLU A 7 -11.83 -21.64 -18.68
C GLU A 7 -12.21 -21.11 -20.08
N GLU A 8 -12.60 -19.83 -20.19
CA GLU A 8 -12.92 -19.19 -21.47
C GLU A 8 -11.75 -19.21 -22.47
N LEU A 9 -10.51 -19.08 -21.96
CA LEU A 9 -9.30 -19.04 -22.79
C LEU A 9 -8.67 -20.43 -23.03
N GLY A 10 -9.18 -21.48 -22.38
CA GLY A 10 -8.64 -22.84 -22.47
C GLY A 10 -7.24 -22.97 -21.82
N VAL A 11 -6.93 -22.17 -20.81
CA VAL A 11 -5.68 -22.21 -20.05
C VAL A 11 -5.89 -22.80 -18.66
N THR A 12 -4.86 -23.43 -18.09
CA THR A 12 -4.89 -23.94 -16.73
C THR A 12 -4.31 -22.89 -15.78
N ILE A 13 -5.00 -22.61 -14.68
CA ILE A 13 -4.53 -21.74 -13.62
C ILE A 13 -4.33 -22.53 -12.33
N ASN A 14 -3.22 -22.28 -11.64
CA ASN A 14 -2.99 -22.70 -10.27
C ASN A 14 -3.01 -21.46 -9.37
N PHE A 15 -4.06 -21.32 -8.57
CA PHE A 15 -4.24 -20.18 -7.68
C PHE A 15 -3.83 -20.56 -6.27
N VAL A 16 -2.82 -19.86 -5.72
CA VAL A 16 -2.31 -20.06 -4.37
C VAL A 16 -2.15 -18.70 -3.68
N GLY A 17 -2.22 -18.70 -2.37
CA GLY A 17 -1.97 -17.51 -1.56
C GLY A 17 -1.69 -17.90 -0.12
N PRO A 18 -0.98 -17.07 0.66
CA PRO A 18 -0.76 -17.29 2.07
C PRO A 18 -2.07 -17.17 2.86
N ASN A 19 -2.07 -17.65 4.11
CA ASN A 19 -3.26 -17.64 4.96
C ASN A 19 -3.66 -16.23 5.38
N THR A 20 -2.69 -15.34 5.56
CA THR A 20 -2.90 -13.94 5.93
C THR A 20 -2.03 -13.02 5.08
N GLU A 21 -2.42 -11.76 5.00
CA GLU A 21 -1.65 -10.74 4.27
C GLU A 21 -0.35 -10.33 4.99
N SER A 22 -0.14 -10.79 6.23
CA SER A 22 1.12 -10.61 6.97
C SER A 22 2.16 -11.69 6.65
N ASP A 23 1.77 -12.79 5.99
CA ASP A 23 2.61 -13.96 5.76
C ASP A 23 3.50 -13.78 4.51
N VAL A 24 4.32 -12.73 4.50
CA VAL A 24 5.23 -12.38 3.38
C VAL A 24 6.21 -13.51 3.09
N ALA A 25 6.73 -14.18 4.13
CA ALA A 25 7.66 -15.30 3.97
C ALA A 25 7.03 -16.50 3.24
N ASP A 26 5.76 -16.79 3.53
CA ASP A 26 5.01 -17.85 2.85
C ASP A 26 4.77 -17.48 1.39
N GLN A 27 4.44 -16.22 1.10
CA GLN A 27 4.30 -15.76 -0.29
C GLN A 27 5.61 -15.90 -1.07
N LEU A 28 6.77 -15.56 -0.48
CA LEU A 28 8.07 -15.75 -1.11
C LEU A 28 8.34 -17.24 -1.43
N GLN A 29 8.01 -18.15 -0.51
CA GLN A 29 8.15 -19.58 -0.73
C GLN A 29 7.22 -20.08 -1.85
N MET A 30 5.97 -19.60 -1.90
CA MET A 30 5.01 -19.93 -2.95
C MET A 30 5.47 -19.41 -4.31
N LEU A 31 5.97 -18.17 -4.39
CA LEU A 31 6.53 -17.61 -5.63
C LEU A 31 7.75 -18.42 -6.11
N THR A 32 8.65 -18.77 -5.20
CA THR A 32 9.82 -19.62 -5.52
C THR A 32 9.40 -20.99 -6.05
N SER A 33 8.38 -21.59 -5.43
CA SER A 33 7.83 -22.88 -5.86
C SER A 33 7.17 -22.77 -7.24
N ALA A 34 6.44 -21.69 -7.50
CA ALA A 34 5.85 -21.43 -8.82
C ALA A 34 6.92 -21.28 -9.91
N ILE A 35 7.99 -20.52 -9.65
CA ILE A 35 9.11 -20.36 -10.60
C ILE A 35 9.76 -21.72 -10.92
N ASN A 36 9.99 -22.56 -9.91
CA ASN A 36 10.56 -23.88 -10.07
C ASN A 36 9.68 -24.83 -10.91
N ALA A 37 8.36 -24.64 -10.88
CA ALA A 37 7.42 -25.40 -11.70
C ALA A 37 7.44 -24.96 -13.18
N LYS A 38 8.15 -23.88 -13.54
CA LYS A 38 8.31 -23.35 -14.90
C LYS A 38 6.99 -23.13 -15.63
N PRO A 39 6.06 -22.31 -15.11
CA PRO A 39 4.82 -22.00 -15.78
C PRO A 39 5.06 -21.09 -17.00
N ASP A 40 4.08 -20.97 -17.88
CA ASP A 40 4.12 -20.04 -19.01
C ASP A 40 4.07 -18.56 -18.57
N ALA A 41 3.43 -18.26 -17.43
CA ALA A 41 3.39 -16.94 -16.81
C ALA A 41 3.03 -17.03 -15.32
N ILE A 42 3.33 -15.99 -14.55
CA ILE A 42 2.95 -15.83 -13.13
C ILE A 42 2.12 -14.56 -12.97
N GLY A 43 0.93 -14.67 -12.35
CA GLY A 43 0.18 -13.52 -11.81
C GLY A 43 0.62 -13.28 -10.35
N LEU A 44 0.98 -12.05 -10.01
CA LEU A 44 1.49 -11.70 -8.68
C LEU A 44 0.76 -10.49 -8.09
N ALA A 45 0.14 -10.67 -6.91
CA ALA A 45 -0.27 -9.58 -6.02
C ALA A 45 0.72 -9.55 -4.84
N ALA A 46 1.62 -8.60 -4.82
CA ALA A 46 2.74 -8.60 -3.90
C ALA A 46 2.35 -8.08 -2.50
N LEU A 47 2.66 -8.82 -1.46
CA LEU A 47 2.51 -8.40 -0.05
C LEU A 47 3.66 -7.52 0.44
N SER A 48 4.79 -7.51 -0.27
CA SER A 48 5.96 -6.69 0.08
C SER A 48 6.64 -6.18 -1.18
N THR A 49 7.03 -4.91 -1.16
CA THR A 49 7.79 -4.28 -2.25
C THR A 49 9.25 -4.75 -2.33
N ASP A 50 9.80 -5.29 -1.24
CA ASP A 50 11.22 -5.60 -1.13
C ASP A 50 11.51 -7.10 -1.05
N ALA A 51 10.71 -7.85 -0.29
CA ALA A 51 11.00 -9.26 0.01
C ALA A 51 10.97 -10.18 -1.24
N LEU A 52 10.31 -9.78 -2.32
CA LEU A 52 10.12 -10.59 -3.51
C LEU A 52 11.11 -10.29 -4.64
N LEU A 53 11.98 -9.27 -4.51
CA LEU A 53 12.85 -8.78 -5.58
C LEU A 53 13.76 -9.86 -6.16
N ASP A 54 14.40 -10.67 -5.31
CA ASP A 54 15.31 -11.74 -5.75
C ASP A 54 14.57 -12.86 -6.50
N ALA A 55 13.37 -13.20 -6.04
CA ALA A 55 12.54 -14.19 -6.71
C ALA A 55 12.03 -13.66 -8.08
N ILE A 56 11.64 -12.39 -8.17
CA ILE A 56 11.26 -11.74 -9.43
C ILE A 56 12.43 -11.74 -10.41
N THR A 57 13.65 -11.42 -9.95
CA THR A 57 14.87 -11.48 -10.74
C THR A 57 15.15 -12.89 -11.25
N THR A 58 14.88 -13.89 -10.43
CA THR A 58 15.02 -15.31 -10.80
C THR A 58 14.01 -15.70 -11.88
N ALA A 59 12.76 -15.28 -11.76
CA ALA A 59 11.73 -15.50 -12.78
C ALA A 59 12.10 -14.86 -14.13
N GLN A 60 12.59 -13.60 -14.10
CA GLN A 60 13.08 -12.93 -15.29
C GLN A 60 14.22 -13.69 -15.97
N SER A 61 15.21 -14.15 -15.18
CA SER A 61 16.34 -14.94 -15.67
C SER A 61 15.92 -16.28 -16.27
N ALA A 62 14.83 -16.85 -15.77
CA ALA A 62 14.21 -18.07 -16.29
C ALA A 62 13.32 -17.84 -17.51
N GLY A 63 13.11 -16.58 -17.94
CA GLY A 63 12.22 -16.20 -19.04
C GLY A 63 10.74 -16.33 -18.72
N ILE A 64 10.35 -16.36 -17.44
CA ILE A 64 8.95 -16.47 -16.99
C ILE A 64 8.38 -15.06 -16.82
N PRO A 65 7.42 -14.61 -17.63
CA PRO A 65 6.81 -13.30 -17.50
C PRO A 65 5.95 -13.22 -16.24
N ILE A 66 6.04 -12.09 -15.54
CA ILE A 66 5.17 -11.76 -14.40
C ILE A 66 4.18 -10.68 -14.80
N ILE A 67 2.91 -10.88 -14.46
CA ILE A 67 1.86 -9.88 -14.52
C ILE A 67 1.49 -9.50 -13.09
N GLY A 68 1.73 -8.26 -12.71
CA GLY A 68 1.28 -7.72 -11.44
C GLY A 68 -0.22 -7.43 -11.44
N PHE A 69 -0.87 -7.63 -10.31
CA PHE A 69 -2.25 -7.18 -10.10
C PHE A 69 -2.45 -6.74 -8.66
N ASP A 70 -3.41 -5.86 -8.43
CA ASP A 70 -3.76 -5.26 -7.12
C ASP A 70 -2.60 -4.47 -6.47
N SER A 71 -1.51 -5.12 -6.11
CA SER A 71 -0.33 -4.51 -5.50
C SER A 71 0.93 -4.87 -6.28
N GLY A 72 1.72 -3.88 -6.65
CA GLY A 72 2.92 -4.04 -7.46
C GLY A 72 4.23 -4.11 -6.66
N VAL A 73 5.34 -4.17 -7.39
CA VAL A 73 6.71 -4.13 -6.85
C VAL A 73 7.50 -3.06 -7.62
N PRO A 74 7.42 -1.78 -7.21
CA PRO A 74 8.05 -0.66 -7.93
C PRO A 74 9.57 -0.78 -8.07
N GLY A 75 10.24 -1.44 -7.11
CA GLY A 75 11.68 -1.72 -7.12
C GLY A 75 12.12 -2.91 -7.96
N ALA A 76 11.18 -3.60 -8.64
CA ALA A 76 11.52 -4.75 -9.47
C ALA A 76 12.42 -4.35 -10.66
N PRO A 77 13.33 -5.24 -11.12
CA PRO A 77 14.16 -4.96 -12.27
C PRO A 77 13.36 -4.59 -13.51
N GLU A 78 13.88 -3.68 -14.32
CA GLU A 78 13.22 -3.26 -15.56
C GLU A 78 12.89 -4.45 -16.47
N GLY A 79 11.65 -4.51 -16.94
CA GLY A 79 11.17 -5.57 -17.80
C GLY A 79 10.87 -6.90 -17.10
N SER A 80 11.05 -7.03 -15.78
CA SER A 80 10.71 -8.25 -15.03
C SER A 80 9.20 -8.41 -14.81
N ILE A 81 8.47 -7.31 -14.72
CA ILE A 81 7.01 -7.27 -14.65
C ILE A 81 6.50 -6.70 -15.97
N ALA A 82 5.82 -7.53 -16.75
CA ALA A 82 5.38 -7.17 -18.09
C ALA A 82 4.21 -6.18 -18.13
N ALA A 83 3.34 -6.25 -17.13
CA ALA A 83 2.23 -5.32 -16.91
C ALA A 83 1.76 -5.35 -15.46
N ASN A 84 1.09 -4.28 -15.00
CA ASN A 84 0.43 -4.24 -13.70
C ASN A 84 -1.01 -3.75 -13.87
N ALA A 85 -1.97 -4.48 -13.32
CA ALA A 85 -3.39 -4.13 -13.34
C ALA A 85 -3.85 -3.83 -11.91
N ALA A 86 -3.86 -2.56 -11.53
CA ALA A 86 -4.17 -2.12 -10.18
C ALA A 86 -5.05 -0.85 -10.18
N THR A 87 -5.64 -0.57 -9.03
CA THR A 87 -6.24 0.74 -8.73
C THR A 87 -5.14 1.80 -8.63
N ASP A 88 -5.41 3.02 -9.07
CA ASP A 88 -4.60 4.17 -8.68
C ASP A 88 -4.85 4.47 -7.18
N ASN A 89 -4.09 3.78 -6.34
CA ASN A 89 -4.26 3.81 -4.89
C ASN A 89 -3.94 5.19 -4.29
N TYR A 90 -2.97 5.89 -4.87
CA TYR A 90 -2.62 7.24 -4.42
C TYR A 90 -3.76 8.23 -4.71
N ALA A 91 -4.32 8.20 -5.92
CA ALA A 91 -5.46 9.04 -6.27
C ALA A 91 -6.72 8.69 -5.45
N ALA A 92 -6.94 7.40 -5.17
CA ALA A 92 -8.04 6.96 -4.32
C ALA A 92 -7.90 7.49 -2.88
N GLY A 93 -6.69 7.46 -2.31
CA GLY A 93 -6.38 8.07 -1.01
C GLY A 93 -6.60 9.58 -1.00
N ALA A 94 -6.15 10.27 -2.05
CA ALA A 94 -6.35 11.72 -2.20
C ALA A 94 -7.83 12.10 -2.25
N LEU A 95 -8.65 11.34 -2.98
CA LEU A 95 -10.11 11.57 -3.02
C LEU A 95 -10.76 11.39 -1.64
N ALA A 96 -10.35 10.38 -0.88
CA ALA A 96 -10.81 10.18 0.49
C ALA A 96 -10.42 11.36 1.41
N ALA A 97 -9.21 11.89 1.23
CA ALA A 97 -8.74 13.07 1.96
C ALA A 97 -9.58 14.31 1.69
N GLU A 98 -9.96 14.57 0.44
CA GLU A 98 -10.84 15.68 0.07
C GLU A 98 -12.18 15.59 0.81
N LYS A 99 -12.80 14.41 0.84
CA LYS A 99 -14.06 14.20 1.54
C LYS A 99 -13.94 14.32 3.06
N THR A 100 -12.85 13.82 3.61
CA THR A 100 -12.55 13.97 5.03
C THR A 100 -12.36 15.43 5.39
N TYR A 101 -11.57 16.16 4.60
CA TYR A 101 -11.31 17.57 4.84
C TYR A 101 -12.60 18.41 4.79
N GLU A 102 -13.46 18.19 3.80
CA GLU A 102 -14.79 18.85 3.75
C GLU A 102 -15.58 18.67 5.05
N ALA A 103 -15.48 17.50 5.68
CA ALA A 103 -16.20 17.18 6.91
C ALA A 103 -15.58 17.81 8.18
N ILE A 104 -14.25 18.04 8.19
CA ILE A 104 -13.54 18.44 9.42
C ILE A 104 -12.95 19.85 9.38
N LYS A 105 -12.92 20.55 8.23
CA LYS A 105 -12.32 21.90 8.06
C LYS A 105 -12.81 22.92 9.09
N ASP A 106 -14.10 22.93 9.38
CA ASP A 106 -14.68 23.86 10.37
C ASP A 106 -14.19 23.57 11.79
N ARG A 107 -13.95 22.30 12.12
CA ARG A 107 -13.37 21.88 13.40
C ARG A 107 -11.92 22.34 13.50
N ILE A 108 -11.15 22.16 12.44
CA ILE A 108 -9.74 22.62 12.39
C ILE A 108 -9.67 24.13 12.54
N ALA A 109 -10.54 24.88 11.83
CA ALA A 109 -10.55 26.36 11.87
C ALA A 109 -10.90 26.93 13.25
N LYS A 110 -11.75 26.23 14.02
CA LYS A 110 -12.25 26.66 15.34
C LYS A 110 -11.46 26.11 16.54
N ALA A 111 -10.46 25.28 16.29
CA ALA A 111 -9.71 24.63 17.36
C ALA A 111 -8.79 25.63 18.08
N ASP A 112 -8.82 25.62 19.42
CA ASP A 112 -7.94 26.42 20.28
C ASP A 112 -6.57 25.74 20.54
N GLY A 113 -6.32 24.59 19.94
CA GLY A 113 -5.09 23.80 20.07
C GLY A 113 -4.92 22.80 18.93
N PRO A 114 -3.86 21.97 18.95
CA PRO A 114 -3.59 21.03 17.89
C PRO A 114 -4.74 20.03 17.64
N VAL A 115 -5.14 19.87 16.39
CA VAL A 115 -6.09 18.84 15.96
C VAL A 115 -5.33 17.57 15.58
N ARG A 116 -5.76 16.41 16.07
CA ARG A 116 -5.20 15.12 15.68
C ARG A 116 -6.10 14.43 14.67
N ILE A 117 -5.48 13.91 13.60
CA ILE A 117 -6.12 13.09 12.57
C ILE A 117 -5.45 11.73 12.60
N GLY A 118 -6.15 10.71 13.06
CA GLY A 118 -5.67 9.33 13.03
C GLY A 118 -5.80 8.71 11.64
N VAL A 119 -4.72 8.09 11.16
CA VAL A 119 -4.69 7.27 9.96
C VAL A 119 -4.26 5.87 10.37
N LEU A 120 -5.17 4.90 10.19
CA LEU A 120 -4.87 3.49 10.46
C LEU A 120 -4.57 2.80 9.14
N GLY A 121 -3.32 2.41 8.93
CA GLY A 121 -2.87 1.61 7.80
C GLY A 121 -2.93 0.11 8.14
N GLN A 122 -3.29 -0.73 7.17
CA GLN A 122 -3.27 -2.18 7.34
C GLN A 122 -1.84 -2.72 7.51
N ASP A 123 -0.93 -2.23 6.70
CA ASP A 123 0.50 -2.57 6.71
C ASP A 123 1.35 -1.40 6.19
N ALA A 124 2.66 -1.58 6.21
CA ALA A 124 3.63 -0.63 5.66
C ALA A 124 4.57 -1.30 4.62
N THR A 125 4.16 -2.43 4.04
CA THR A 125 4.99 -3.27 3.15
C THR A 125 4.41 -3.44 1.75
N SER A 126 3.09 -3.42 1.59
CA SER A 126 2.44 -3.56 0.28
C SER A 126 2.28 -2.19 -0.40
N GLU A 127 2.55 -2.14 -1.70
CA GLU A 127 2.46 -0.92 -2.49
C GLU A 127 1.07 -0.28 -2.44
N SER A 128 0.03 -1.08 -2.60
CA SER A 128 -1.35 -0.60 -2.68
C SER A 128 -1.81 0.10 -1.40
N ILE A 129 -1.45 -0.44 -0.24
CA ILE A 129 -1.80 0.12 1.07
C ILE A 129 -0.99 1.38 1.36
N VAL A 130 0.34 1.31 1.15
CA VAL A 130 1.23 2.46 1.38
C VAL A 130 0.83 3.63 0.48
N ASN A 131 0.62 3.42 -0.82
CA ASN A 131 0.24 4.48 -1.74
C ASN A 131 -1.12 5.10 -1.39
N ARG A 132 -2.09 4.29 -0.96
CA ARG A 132 -3.40 4.81 -0.53
C ARG A 132 -3.28 5.69 0.71
N GLY A 133 -2.49 5.26 1.69
CA GLY A 133 -2.21 6.03 2.89
C GLY A 133 -1.46 7.33 2.59
N LEU A 134 -0.41 7.27 1.77
CA LEU A 134 0.36 8.45 1.36
C LEU A 134 -0.49 9.44 0.57
N GLY A 135 -1.33 8.96 -0.36
CA GLY A 135 -2.26 9.81 -1.10
C GLY A 135 -3.22 10.58 -0.19
N PHE A 136 -3.73 9.90 0.86
CA PHE A 136 -4.55 10.55 1.88
C PHE A 136 -3.75 11.59 2.68
N ILE A 137 -2.59 11.22 3.20
CA ILE A 137 -1.75 12.07 4.06
C ILE A 137 -1.32 13.33 3.30
N ASP A 138 -0.77 13.17 2.11
CA ASP A 138 -0.24 14.28 1.32
C ASP A 138 -1.37 15.25 0.91
N LYS A 139 -2.53 14.71 0.49
CA LYS A 139 -3.64 15.54 0.03
C LYS A 139 -4.34 16.28 1.17
N ILE A 140 -4.57 15.63 2.31
CA ILE A 140 -5.21 16.32 3.44
C ILE A 140 -4.29 17.40 4.02
N ALA A 141 -2.97 17.14 4.04
CA ALA A 141 -1.98 18.13 4.44
C ALA A 141 -1.95 19.33 3.48
N GLU A 142 -1.97 19.09 2.17
CA GLU A 142 -2.07 20.14 1.15
C GLU A 142 -3.27 21.06 1.39
N LEU A 143 -4.46 20.47 1.62
CA LEU A 143 -5.70 21.21 1.84
C LEU A 143 -5.64 22.03 3.13
N ILE A 144 -5.14 21.46 4.22
CA ILE A 144 -4.98 22.15 5.50
C ILE A 144 -3.98 23.31 5.39
N GLN A 145 -2.87 23.10 4.67
CA GLN A 145 -1.86 24.12 4.44
C GLN A 145 -2.36 25.24 3.54
N ALA A 146 -3.23 24.96 2.57
CA ALA A 146 -3.88 25.96 1.73
C ALA A 146 -4.75 26.93 2.55
N ASP A 147 -5.30 26.49 3.68
CA ASP A 147 -6.05 27.33 4.63
C ASP A 147 -5.14 28.04 5.65
N GLY A 148 -3.82 28.01 5.45
CA GLY A 148 -2.82 28.72 6.27
C GLY A 148 -2.47 28.03 7.60
N LYS A 149 -2.82 26.77 7.78
CA LYS A 149 -2.48 25.97 8.97
C LYS A 149 -1.21 25.14 8.74
N THR A 150 -0.47 24.89 9.81
CA THR A 150 0.71 24.03 9.79
C THR A 150 0.32 22.58 10.05
N VAL A 151 1.03 21.64 9.39
CA VAL A 151 0.78 20.20 9.50
C VAL A 151 2.08 19.46 9.75
N THR A 152 2.03 18.43 10.59
CA THR A 152 3.11 17.45 10.76
C THR A 152 2.55 16.03 10.67
N VAL A 153 3.40 15.06 10.32
CA VAL A 153 3.07 13.63 10.32
C VAL A 153 3.93 12.93 11.35
N GLU A 154 3.32 12.08 12.15
CA GLU A 154 3.97 11.30 13.20
C GLU A 154 3.52 9.83 13.12
N GLY A 155 4.20 8.93 13.82
CA GLY A 155 3.84 7.52 13.93
C GLY A 155 4.72 6.61 13.07
N ASN A 156 4.14 5.79 12.21
CA ASN A 156 4.89 4.79 11.46
C ASN A 156 5.96 5.40 10.54
N ASP A 157 7.22 4.92 10.68
CA ASP A 157 8.41 5.48 10.01
C ASP A 157 8.31 5.48 8.49
N LYS A 158 7.68 4.46 7.87
CA LYS A 158 7.51 4.37 6.42
C LYS A 158 6.66 5.52 5.90
N TYR A 159 5.50 5.76 6.50
CA TYR A 159 4.60 6.84 6.11
C TYR A 159 5.17 8.22 6.41
N VAL A 160 5.85 8.37 7.56
CA VAL A 160 6.55 9.63 7.92
C VAL A 160 7.65 9.93 6.92
N GLY A 161 8.47 8.93 6.55
CA GLY A 161 9.60 9.09 5.64
C GLY A 161 9.21 9.32 4.18
N ASP A 162 8.15 8.69 3.72
CA ASP A 162 7.72 8.74 2.31
C ASP A 162 6.70 9.85 2.03
N SER A 163 6.06 10.43 3.06
CA SER A 163 5.13 11.57 2.88
C SER A 163 5.84 12.82 2.39
N LYS A 164 5.12 13.66 1.66
CA LYS A 164 5.62 14.99 1.21
C LYS A 164 5.55 16.05 2.31
N VAL A 165 5.02 15.70 3.47
CA VAL A 165 4.81 16.62 4.59
C VAL A 165 6.12 16.81 5.37
N LYS A 166 6.56 18.05 5.49
CA LYS A 166 7.75 18.37 6.28
C LYS A 166 7.42 18.38 7.76
N LYS A 167 8.32 17.79 8.57
CA LYS A 167 8.18 17.85 10.02
C LYS A 167 8.12 19.30 10.50
N THR A 168 7.11 19.61 11.32
CA THR A 168 6.87 20.94 11.88
C THR A 168 6.57 20.80 13.38
N ASP A 169 7.42 21.35 14.21
CA ASP A 169 7.20 21.33 15.67
C ASP A 169 6.07 22.31 16.04
N GLY A 170 5.17 21.88 16.92
CA GLY A 170 4.03 22.68 17.35
C GLY A 170 3.01 22.95 16.24
N ALA A 171 2.86 22.03 15.27
CA ALA A 171 1.91 22.16 14.19
C ALA A 171 0.45 22.29 14.67
N ASP A 172 -0.37 23.05 13.93
CA ASP A 172 -1.81 23.19 14.20
C ASP A 172 -2.55 21.85 14.01
N VAL A 173 -2.05 20.98 13.11
CA VAL A 173 -2.63 19.66 12.86
C VAL A 173 -1.54 18.60 12.86
N VAL A 174 -1.79 17.51 13.59
CA VAL A 174 -0.92 16.33 13.65
C VAL A 174 -1.66 15.17 12.99
N ILE A 175 -1.08 14.63 11.92
CA ILE A 175 -1.53 13.38 11.29
C ILE A 175 -0.75 12.24 11.95
N GLU A 176 -1.45 11.41 12.70
CA GLU A 176 -0.86 10.28 13.43
C GLU A 176 -1.14 8.98 12.71
N VAL A 177 -0.09 8.30 12.23
CA VAL A 177 -0.20 7.07 11.45
C VAL A 177 0.12 5.87 12.31
N ALA A 178 -0.85 5.02 12.54
CA ALA A 178 -0.72 3.73 13.21
C ALA A 178 -0.79 2.58 12.19
N VAL A 179 0.07 1.58 12.39
CA VAL A 179 0.06 0.33 11.63
C VAL A 179 0.11 -0.82 12.64
N PRO A 180 -0.89 -1.70 12.69
CA PRO A 180 -0.90 -2.81 13.64
C PRO A 180 0.21 -3.81 13.32
N ALA A 181 0.69 -4.51 14.34
CA ALA A 181 1.74 -5.52 14.19
C ALA A 181 1.32 -6.72 13.31
N GLN A 182 0.02 -6.96 13.22
CA GLN A 182 -0.59 -7.99 12.37
C GLN A 182 -1.94 -7.48 11.84
N VAL A 183 -2.37 -8.03 10.71
CA VAL A 183 -3.69 -7.72 10.12
C VAL A 183 -4.78 -8.42 10.93
N ASP A 184 -5.12 -7.83 12.07
CA ASP A 184 -6.13 -8.34 13.02
C ASP A 184 -6.95 -7.18 13.60
N ALA A 185 -8.27 -7.31 13.57
CA ALA A 185 -9.17 -6.26 14.01
C ALA A 185 -9.07 -5.93 15.51
N SER A 186 -8.68 -6.89 16.35
CA SER A 186 -8.49 -6.66 17.79
C SER A 186 -7.24 -5.87 18.08
N LEU A 187 -6.15 -6.15 17.38
CA LEU A 187 -4.88 -5.39 17.47
C LEU A 187 -5.08 -3.98 16.93
N SER A 188 -5.71 -3.82 15.77
CA SER A 188 -6.01 -2.50 15.21
C SER A 188 -6.79 -1.59 16.16
N LYS A 189 -7.69 -2.18 16.98
CA LYS A 189 -8.43 -1.44 18.00
C LYS A 189 -7.58 -1.06 19.20
N THR A 190 -6.53 -1.83 19.50
CA THR A 190 -5.66 -1.57 20.66
C THR A 190 -4.60 -0.52 20.33
N ASP A 191 -4.16 -0.46 19.07
CA ASP A 191 -3.09 0.41 18.59
C ASP A 191 -3.62 1.80 18.15
N CYS A 192 -4.93 2.03 18.20
CA CYS A 192 -5.61 3.31 18.03
C CYS A 192 -5.88 3.99 19.36
#